data_5c01b44a6a81ae8fe8cd6f0c1c55b15a
#
_entry.id   5c01b44a6a81ae8fe8cd6f0c1c55b15a
#
_cell.length_a   1.000
_cell.length_b   1.000
_cell.length_c   1.000
_cell.angle_alpha   90.00
_cell.angle_beta   90.00
_cell.angle_gamma   90.00
#
_symmetry.space_group_name_H-M   'P 1'
#
loop_
_entity.id
_entity.type
_entity.pdbx_description
1 polymer ?
#
loop_
_entity_poly.entity_id
_entity_poly.type
_entity_poly.pdbx_seq_one_letter_code
_entity_poly.pdbx_strand_id
1 'polypeptide(L)'
;MTDTLHTVAVNGVTLHYAVAGQGRPVILVHGNGESHAMFRREMAQLSAAGYRVYAPDSRGHGANAPLGEYHYADMAEDMYQFIRVLGLDKPCFYGFSDGGIVGLLLALRHPEALSALAVSGANLTPEGVQPDFLAEIRAENDRCPKPLVTLMLTEPHIDPEALRRITVPTLVTAGEHDLIREQETRRIAAHIPGARLVIVPGHDHGSYIDGSDVMGELLLDFLATLPLDK
;
A
#
# COMPACT_ATOMS: atom_id res chain seq x y z
N MET A 1 -20.57 12.33 1.36
CA MET A 1 -20.15 13.14 0.20
C MET A 1 -19.86 12.15 -0.92
N THR A 2 -20.37 12.38 -2.13
CA THR A 2 -19.99 11.58 -3.30
C THR A 2 -18.56 11.98 -3.64
N ASP A 3 -17.62 11.07 -3.46
CA ASP A 3 -16.22 11.30 -3.81
C ASP A 3 -16.14 11.54 -5.31
N THR A 4 -15.74 12.74 -5.71
CA THR A 4 -15.50 13.02 -7.12
C THR A 4 -14.24 12.28 -7.53
N LEU A 5 -14.41 11.25 -8.37
CA LEU A 5 -13.27 10.53 -8.94
C LEU A 5 -12.63 11.34 -10.06
N HIS A 6 -11.32 11.44 -9.99
CA HIS A 6 -10.48 11.99 -11.05
C HIS A 6 -9.86 10.85 -11.85
N THR A 7 -9.29 11.15 -13.00
CA THR A 7 -8.57 10.18 -13.82
C THR A 7 -7.20 10.72 -14.21
N VAL A 8 -6.23 9.82 -14.38
CA VAL A 8 -4.90 10.12 -14.86
C VAL A 8 -4.38 8.98 -15.72
N ALA A 9 -3.75 9.31 -16.86
CA ALA A 9 -3.10 8.33 -17.71
C ALA A 9 -1.64 8.14 -17.25
N VAL A 10 -1.29 6.91 -16.90
CA VAL A 10 0.06 6.53 -16.45
C VAL A 10 0.40 5.15 -16.99
N ASN A 11 1.65 4.91 -17.35
CA ASN A 11 2.19 3.58 -17.70
C ASN A 11 1.25 2.71 -18.59
N GLY A 12 0.61 3.35 -19.58
CA GLY A 12 -0.27 2.65 -20.53
C GLY A 12 -1.68 2.33 -20.02
N VAL A 13 -2.04 2.74 -18.79
CA VAL A 13 -3.39 2.57 -18.22
C VAL A 13 -3.96 3.92 -17.79
N THR A 14 -5.29 3.97 -17.60
CA THR A 14 -5.95 5.10 -16.93
C THR A 14 -6.33 4.68 -15.53
N LEU A 15 -5.85 5.41 -14.53
CA LEU A 15 -6.21 5.19 -13.13
C LEU A 15 -7.27 6.20 -12.70
N HIS A 16 -8.28 5.70 -11.99
CA HIS A 16 -9.21 6.53 -11.23
C HIS A 16 -8.65 6.77 -9.83
N TYR A 17 -8.90 7.94 -9.27
CA TYR A 17 -8.46 8.25 -7.91
C TYR A 17 -9.39 9.23 -7.22
N ALA A 18 -9.53 9.09 -5.91
CA ALA A 18 -10.17 10.08 -5.04
C ALA A 18 -9.12 11.05 -4.52
N VAL A 19 -9.51 12.30 -4.24
CA VAL A 19 -8.66 13.30 -3.61
C VAL A 19 -9.43 14.08 -2.54
N ALA A 20 -8.78 14.35 -1.39
CA ALA A 20 -9.34 15.14 -0.30
C ALA A 20 -8.28 16.04 0.34
N GLY A 21 -8.72 17.15 0.94
CA GLY A 21 -7.86 18.04 1.71
C GLY A 21 -6.91 18.91 0.89
N GLN A 22 -5.97 19.52 1.61
CA GLN A 22 -4.93 20.44 1.08
C GLN A 22 -3.66 20.26 1.90
N GLY A 23 -2.51 20.67 1.38
CA GLY A 23 -1.22 20.60 2.08
C GLY A 23 -0.30 19.52 1.53
N ARG A 24 0.56 18.95 2.40
CA ARG A 24 1.54 17.92 2.00
C ARG A 24 0.85 16.69 1.43
N PRO A 25 1.35 16.15 0.30
CA PRO A 25 0.70 15.02 -0.36
C PRO A 25 0.91 13.70 0.41
N VAL A 26 -0.17 12.93 0.54
CA VAL A 26 -0.17 11.54 1.03
C VAL A 26 -0.88 10.68 0.00
N ILE A 27 -0.31 9.55 -0.38
CA ILE A 27 -0.92 8.57 -1.28
C ILE A 27 -1.31 7.35 -0.47
N LEU A 28 -2.55 6.85 -0.66
CA LEU A 28 -3.08 5.65 -0.01
C LEU A 28 -3.39 4.60 -1.08
N VAL A 29 -2.75 3.44 -1.04
CA VAL A 29 -2.93 2.35 -2.03
C VAL A 29 -3.46 1.10 -1.37
N HIS A 30 -4.61 0.64 -1.84
CA HIS A 30 -5.41 -0.49 -1.31
C HIS A 30 -4.81 -1.86 -1.64
N GLY A 31 -5.39 -2.91 -1.05
CA GLY A 31 -5.03 -4.31 -1.25
C GLY A 31 -5.71 -4.97 -2.45
N ASN A 32 -5.49 -6.28 -2.58
CA ASN A 32 -6.04 -7.09 -3.67
C ASN A 32 -7.57 -7.12 -3.65
N GLY A 33 -8.19 -6.86 -4.80
CA GLY A 33 -9.64 -6.89 -4.96
C GLY A 33 -10.40 -5.71 -4.35
N GLU A 34 -9.72 -4.73 -3.78
CA GLU A 34 -10.29 -3.57 -3.11
C GLU A 34 -10.30 -2.32 -4.01
N SER A 35 -10.51 -1.15 -3.41
CA SER A 35 -10.50 0.14 -4.08
C SER A 35 -10.19 1.28 -3.09
N HIS A 36 -10.01 2.50 -3.62
CA HIS A 36 -9.87 3.72 -2.82
C HIS A 36 -10.94 3.85 -1.72
N ALA A 37 -12.13 3.26 -1.91
CA ALA A 37 -13.25 3.42 -1.00
C ALA A 37 -13.01 2.86 0.41
N MET A 38 -12.06 1.94 0.59
CA MET A 38 -11.68 1.43 1.91
C MET A 38 -11.08 2.53 2.81
N PHE A 39 -10.41 3.52 2.22
CA PHE A 39 -9.69 4.57 2.95
C PHE A 39 -10.53 5.80 3.32
N ARG A 40 -11.86 5.70 3.37
CA ARG A 40 -12.72 6.86 3.67
C ARG A 40 -12.40 7.51 5.00
N ARG A 41 -12.06 6.72 6.02
CA ARG A 41 -11.74 7.23 7.37
C ARG A 41 -10.37 7.87 7.40
N GLU A 42 -9.35 7.22 6.87
CA GLU A 42 -7.99 7.73 6.75
C GLU A 42 -7.96 9.03 5.93
N MET A 43 -8.68 9.07 4.80
CA MET A 43 -8.81 10.29 4.00
C MET A 43 -9.44 11.43 4.79
N ALA A 44 -10.48 11.17 5.58
CA ALA A 44 -11.13 12.18 6.41
C ALA A 44 -10.20 12.68 7.53
N GLN A 45 -9.54 11.77 8.24
CA GLN A 45 -8.62 12.10 9.34
C GLN A 45 -7.41 12.89 8.83
N LEU A 46 -6.74 12.41 7.79
CA LEU A 46 -5.56 13.06 7.22
C LEU A 46 -5.90 14.42 6.59
N SER A 47 -7.02 14.54 5.89
CA SER A 47 -7.45 15.81 5.31
C SER A 47 -7.82 16.84 6.39
N ALA A 48 -8.45 16.42 7.49
CA ALA A 48 -8.73 17.27 8.64
C ALA A 48 -7.44 17.75 9.34
N ALA A 49 -6.38 16.93 9.29
CA ALA A 49 -5.06 17.27 9.83
C ALA A 49 -4.19 18.12 8.88
N GLY A 50 -4.72 18.54 7.72
CA GLY A 50 -4.03 19.45 6.81
C GLY A 50 -3.15 18.77 5.77
N TYR A 51 -3.42 17.49 5.45
CA TYR A 51 -2.77 16.78 4.34
C TYR A 51 -3.66 16.79 3.10
N ARG A 52 -3.03 16.74 1.93
CA ARG A 52 -3.72 16.46 0.67
C ARG A 52 -3.58 14.99 0.34
N VAL A 53 -4.68 14.26 0.42
CA VAL A 53 -4.72 12.81 0.33
C VAL A 53 -5.18 12.39 -1.05
N TYR A 54 -4.46 11.48 -1.66
CA TYR A 54 -4.75 10.84 -2.94
C TYR A 54 -4.93 9.35 -2.72
N ALA A 55 -6.05 8.79 -3.17
CA ALA A 55 -6.32 7.37 -3.08
C ALA A 55 -6.63 6.82 -4.48
N PRO A 56 -5.64 6.36 -5.24
CA PRO A 56 -5.86 5.73 -6.53
C PRO A 56 -6.43 4.32 -6.39
N ASP A 57 -7.28 3.93 -7.33
CA ASP A 57 -7.55 2.54 -7.63
C ASP A 57 -6.35 1.98 -8.40
N SER A 58 -5.79 0.86 -7.97
CA SER A 58 -4.71 0.17 -8.68
C SER A 58 -5.18 -0.34 -10.05
N ARG A 59 -4.26 -0.57 -10.99
CA ARG A 59 -4.63 -1.14 -12.30
C ARG A 59 -5.51 -2.38 -12.13
N GLY A 60 -6.62 -2.44 -12.87
CA GLY A 60 -7.58 -3.53 -12.84
C GLY A 60 -8.48 -3.61 -11.60
N HIS A 61 -8.42 -2.61 -10.71
CA HIS A 61 -9.21 -2.55 -9.48
C HIS A 61 -10.19 -1.37 -9.50
N GLY A 62 -11.19 -1.42 -8.62
CA GLY A 62 -12.15 -0.34 -8.42
C GLY A 62 -12.85 0.06 -9.71
N ALA A 63 -12.68 1.32 -10.12
CA ALA A 63 -13.25 1.86 -11.35
C ALA A 63 -12.40 1.60 -12.61
N ASN A 64 -11.21 0.97 -12.47
CA ASN A 64 -10.31 0.72 -13.59
C ASN A 64 -10.71 -0.55 -14.35
N ALA A 65 -10.48 -0.53 -15.67
CA ALA A 65 -10.76 -1.69 -16.52
C ALA A 65 -9.89 -2.90 -16.11
N PRO A 66 -10.49 -4.11 -16.05
CA PRO A 66 -9.73 -5.32 -15.73
C PRO A 66 -8.70 -5.64 -16.83
N LEU A 67 -7.62 -6.28 -16.42
CA LEU A 67 -6.56 -6.77 -17.30
C LEU A 67 -6.47 -8.30 -17.21
N GLY A 68 -5.86 -8.91 -18.24
CA GLY A 68 -5.66 -10.38 -18.28
C GLY A 68 -4.48 -10.84 -17.40
N GLU A 69 -3.56 -9.94 -17.05
CA GLU A 69 -2.34 -10.23 -16.29
C GLU A 69 -1.96 -9.02 -15.45
N TYR A 70 -1.35 -9.27 -14.30
CA TYR A 70 -0.92 -8.26 -13.34
C TYR A 70 0.47 -8.57 -12.81
N HIS A 71 1.26 -7.49 -12.58
CA HIS A 71 2.57 -7.54 -11.93
C HIS A 71 2.71 -6.40 -10.93
N TYR A 72 3.19 -6.69 -9.72
CA TYR A 72 3.46 -5.64 -8.73
C TYR A 72 4.49 -4.62 -9.22
N ALA A 73 5.41 -5.08 -10.07
CA ALA A 73 6.38 -4.22 -10.72
C ALA A 73 5.77 -3.11 -11.58
N ASP A 74 4.71 -3.43 -12.31
CA ASP A 74 3.95 -2.47 -13.12
C ASP A 74 3.10 -1.55 -12.25
N MET A 75 2.50 -2.08 -11.16
CA MET A 75 1.76 -1.27 -10.20
C MET A 75 2.67 -0.25 -9.50
N ALA A 76 3.90 -0.62 -9.19
CA ALA A 76 4.89 0.30 -8.62
C ALA A 76 5.28 1.40 -9.62
N GLU A 77 5.45 1.05 -10.90
CA GLU A 77 5.71 2.02 -11.96
C GLU A 77 4.51 2.96 -12.19
N ASP A 78 3.28 2.44 -12.09
CA ASP A 78 2.07 3.27 -12.15
C ASP A 78 2.10 4.36 -11.07
N MET A 79 2.46 3.99 -9.83
CA MET A 79 2.52 4.94 -8.72
C MET A 79 3.65 5.94 -8.90
N TYR A 80 4.79 5.53 -9.42
CA TYR A 80 5.86 6.47 -9.78
C TYR A 80 5.40 7.48 -10.83
N GLN A 81 4.77 7.03 -11.91
CA GLN A 81 4.24 7.91 -12.94
C GLN A 81 3.07 8.77 -12.43
N PHE A 82 2.22 8.22 -11.54
CA PHE A 82 1.17 8.97 -10.85
C PHE A 82 1.75 10.19 -10.11
N ILE A 83 2.82 9.97 -9.32
CA ILE A 83 3.53 11.03 -8.61
C ILE A 83 4.05 12.08 -9.61
N ARG A 84 4.69 11.62 -10.69
CA ARG A 84 5.30 12.50 -11.70
C ARG A 84 4.29 13.32 -12.49
N VAL A 85 3.23 12.69 -12.98
CA VAL A 85 2.21 13.34 -13.83
C VAL A 85 1.40 14.35 -13.03
N LEU A 86 1.09 14.05 -11.75
CA LEU A 86 0.38 14.99 -10.89
C LEU A 86 1.28 16.03 -10.23
N GLY A 87 2.60 15.96 -10.45
CA GLY A 87 3.57 16.90 -9.89
C GLY A 87 3.61 16.87 -8.35
N LEU A 88 3.43 15.69 -7.75
CA LEU A 88 3.46 15.55 -6.30
C LEU A 88 4.90 15.63 -5.79
N ASP A 89 5.17 16.57 -4.91
CA ASP A 89 6.49 16.71 -4.31
C ASP A 89 6.68 15.74 -3.16
N LYS A 90 7.42 14.66 -3.43
CA LYS A 90 7.79 13.60 -2.48
C LYS A 90 6.67 13.23 -1.49
N PRO A 91 5.55 12.68 -1.96
CA PRO A 91 4.46 12.29 -1.07
C PRO A 91 4.92 11.29 0.00
N CYS A 92 4.26 11.28 1.15
CA CYS A 92 4.24 10.09 1.99
C CYS A 92 3.38 9.04 1.28
N PHE A 93 3.88 7.82 1.20
CA PHE A 93 3.14 6.69 0.60
C PHE A 93 2.70 5.73 1.70
N TYR A 94 1.43 5.42 1.75
CA TYR A 94 0.87 4.34 2.54
C TYR A 94 0.28 3.28 1.63
N GLY A 95 0.66 2.03 1.86
CA GLY A 95 0.12 0.88 1.14
C GLY A 95 -0.35 -0.23 2.06
N PHE A 96 -1.53 -0.76 1.79
CA PHE A 96 -2.10 -1.91 2.47
C PHE A 96 -2.01 -3.17 1.62
N SER A 97 -1.57 -4.29 2.19
CA SER A 97 -1.49 -5.59 1.51
C SER A 97 -0.72 -5.48 0.18
N ASP A 98 -1.35 -5.72 -0.98
CA ASP A 98 -0.75 -5.49 -2.30
C ASP A 98 -0.20 -4.05 -2.44
N GLY A 99 -0.93 -3.06 -1.93
CA GLY A 99 -0.45 -1.67 -1.90
C GLY A 99 0.85 -1.50 -1.09
N GLY A 100 1.03 -2.29 -0.03
CA GLY A 100 2.27 -2.34 0.74
C GLY A 100 3.43 -2.92 -0.06
N ILE A 101 3.19 -3.99 -0.82
CA ILE A 101 4.17 -4.57 -1.76
C ILE A 101 4.57 -3.54 -2.81
N VAL A 102 3.58 -2.85 -3.39
CA VAL A 102 3.79 -1.76 -4.35
C VAL A 102 4.65 -0.64 -3.75
N GLY A 103 4.38 -0.25 -2.50
CA GLY A 103 5.15 0.76 -1.78
C GLY A 103 6.62 0.37 -1.56
N LEU A 104 6.88 -0.89 -1.17
CA LEU A 104 8.24 -1.42 -1.05
C LEU A 104 8.98 -1.39 -2.40
N LEU A 105 8.34 -1.85 -3.47
CA LEU A 105 8.94 -1.86 -4.81
C LEU A 105 9.17 -0.43 -5.33
N LEU A 106 8.25 0.49 -5.09
CA LEU A 106 8.40 1.91 -5.45
C LEU A 106 9.61 2.52 -4.75
N ALA A 107 9.74 2.33 -3.43
CA ALA A 107 10.87 2.86 -2.67
C ALA A 107 12.23 2.24 -3.07
N LEU A 108 12.24 0.98 -3.52
CA LEU A 108 13.43 0.31 -4.01
C LEU A 108 13.88 0.77 -5.40
N ARG A 109 12.92 1.08 -6.28
CA ARG A 109 13.19 1.46 -7.68
C ARG A 109 13.40 2.95 -7.85
N HIS A 110 12.70 3.75 -7.07
CA HIS A 110 12.66 5.21 -7.14
C HIS A 110 12.84 5.83 -5.74
N PRO A 111 14.02 5.64 -5.10
CA PRO A 111 14.26 6.04 -3.72
C PRO A 111 14.07 7.54 -3.44
N GLU A 112 14.18 8.38 -4.49
CA GLU A 112 13.98 9.82 -4.41
C GLU A 112 12.51 10.25 -4.47
N ALA A 113 11.59 9.34 -4.83
CA ALA A 113 10.20 9.69 -5.14
C ALA A 113 9.35 9.99 -3.90
N LEU A 114 9.75 9.49 -2.73
CA LEU A 114 8.97 9.55 -1.50
C LEU A 114 9.67 10.37 -0.41
N SER A 115 8.89 10.97 0.49
CA SER A 115 9.40 11.54 1.75
C SER A 115 9.34 10.55 2.90
N ALA A 116 8.40 9.61 2.86
CA ALA A 116 8.21 8.56 3.86
C ALA A 116 7.40 7.40 3.27
N LEU A 117 7.52 6.23 3.89
CA LEU A 117 6.81 5.01 3.52
C LEU A 117 6.08 4.44 4.73
N ALA A 118 4.81 4.06 4.57
CA ALA A 118 4.09 3.23 5.54
C ALA A 118 3.52 2.00 4.81
N VAL A 119 3.69 0.82 5.38
CA VAL A 119 3.19 -0.43 4.81
C VAL A 119 2.47 -1.25 5.87
N SER A 120 1.31 -1.76 5.51
CA SER A 120 0.47 -2.62 6.36
C SER A 120 0.25 -3.97 5.69
N GLY A 121 0.50 -5.07 6.41
CA GLY A 121 0.18 -6.41 5.93
C GLY A 121 0.84 -6.79 4.61
N ALA A 122 2.06 -6.34 4.35
CA ALA A 122 2.83 -6.68 3.15
C ALA A 122 3.65 -7.97 3.35
N ASN A 123 3.93 -8.67 2.26
CA ASN A 123 4.81 -9.84 2.22
C ASN A 123 5.90 -9.68 1.15
N LEU A 124 7.01 -10.40 1.30
CA LEU A 124 8.14 -10.37 0.37
C LEU A 124 8.09 -11.51 -0.65
N THR A 125 7.41 -12.60 -0.30
CA THR A 125 7.14 -13.75 -1.18
C THR A 125 5.75 -14.30 -0.90
N PRO A 126 5.14 -15.09 -1.81
CA PRO A 126 3.84 -15.73 -1.55
C PRO A 126 3.81 -16.55 -0.24
N GLU A 127 4.94 -17.16 0.14
CA GLU A 127 5.08 -17.95 1.37
C GLU A 127 5.06 -17.09 2.64
N GLY A 128 5.10 -15.76 2.53
CA GLY A 128 4.88 -14.82 3.63
C GLY A 128 3.45 -14.82 4.16
N VAL A 129 2.51 -15.33 3.39
CA VAL A 129 1.10 -15.52 3.75
C VAL A 129 0.94 -16.75 4.64
N GLN A 130 -0.08 -16.78 5.52
CA GLN A 130 -0.42 -17.95 6.35
C GLN A 130 -0.67 -19.17 5.46
N PRO A 131 -0.09 -20.36 5.78
CA PRO A 131 -0.12 -21.52 4.89
C PRO A 131 -1.52 -22.01 4.55
N ASP A 132 -2.44 -21.98 5.52
CA ASP A 132 -3.81 -22.46 5.33
C ASP A 132 -4.56 -21.56 4.33
N PHE A 133 -4.43 -20.24 4.48
CA PHE A 133 -5.02 -19.28 3.54
C PHE A 133 -4.40 -19.39 2.14
N LEU A 134 -3.07 -19.53 2.06
CA LEU A 134 -2.37 -19.72 0.78
C LEU A 134 -2.84 -21.00 0.07
N ALA A 135 -3.04 -22.09 0.81
CA ALA A 135 -3.55 -23.35 0.25
C ALA A 135 -5.00 -23.20 -0.24
N GLU A 136 -5.84 -22.48 0.50
CA GLU A 136 -7.24 -22.22 0.13
C GLU A 136 -7.34 -21.43 -1.18
N ILE A 137 -6.66 -20.28 -1.28
CA ILE A 137 -6.70 -19.44 -2.49
C ILE A 137 -6.08 -20.16 -3.69
N ARG A 138 -5.05 -21.01 -3.50
CA ARG A 138 -4.48 -21.84 -4.55
C ARG A 138 -5.50 -22.85 -5.09
N ALA A 139 -6.16 -23.58 -4.19
CA ALA A 139 -7.18 -24.56 -4.57
C ALA A 139 -8.39 -23.90 -5.28
N GLU A 140 -8.76 -22.68 -4.88
CA GLU A 140 -9.80 -21.92 -5.58
C GLU A 140 -9.32 -21.49 -6.97
N ASN A 141 -8.11 -20.95 -7.08
CA ASN A 141 -7.55 -20.48 -8.35
C ASN A 141 -7.31 -21.61 -9.35
N ASP A 142 -6.92 -22.80 -8.89
CA ASP A 142 -6.77 -24.00 -9.74
C ASP A 142 -8.11 -24.41 -10.37
N ARG A 143 -9.23 -24.19 -9.67
CA ARG A 143 -10.58 -24.48 -10.18
C ARG A 143 -11.13 -23.39 -11.11
N CYS A 144 -10.85 -22.14 -10.80
CA CYS A 144 -11.33 -20.96 -11.53
C CYS A 144 -10.26 -19.86 -11.47
N PRO A 145 -9.32 -19.85 -12.43
CA PRO A 145 -8.22 -18.89 -12.44
C PRO A 145 -8.71 -17.44 -12.48
N LYS A 146 -8.24 -16.67 -11.52
CA LYS A 146 -8.47 -15.22 -11.43
C LYS A 146 -7.12 -14.50 -11.51
N PRO A 147 -6.92 -13.58 -12.48
CA PRO A 147 -5.61 -12.93 -12.66
C PRO A 147 -5.04 -12.28 -11.41
N LEU A 148 -5.87 -11.63 -10.58
CA LEU A 148 -5.44 -11.00 -9.33
C LEU A 148 -5.05 -12.04 -8.26
N VAL A 149 -5.72 -13.18 -8.19
CA VAL A 149 -5.33 -14.28 -7.29
C VAL A 149 -4.05 -14.95 -7.79
N THR A 150 -3.90 -15.10 -9.12
CA THR A 150 -2.67 -15.61 -9.73
C THR A 150 -1.47 -14.72 -9.36
N LEU A 151 -1.63 -13.39 -9.39
CA LEU A 151 -0.61 -12.44 -8.93
C LEU A 151 -0.14 -12.78 -7.50
N MET A 152 -1.07 -12.89 -6.55
CA MET A 152 -0.73 -13.21 -5.14
C MET A 152 -0.03 -14.56 -4.96
N LEU A 153 -0.32 -15.54 -5.83
CA LEU A 153 0.25 -16.89 -5.78
C LEU A 153 1.64 -16.99 -6.42
N THR A 154 1.99 -16.03 -7.28
CA THR A 154 3.22 -16.06 -8.08
C THR A 154 4.19 -14.93 -7.77
N GLU A 155 3.73 -13.88 -7.12
CA GLU A 155 4.51 -12.70 -6.72
C GLU A 155 4.14 -12.27 -5.28
N PRO A 156 4.93 -11.42 -4.61
CA PRO A 156 6.22 -10.87 -5.04
C PRO A 156 7.39 -11.85 -4.82
N HIS A 157 8.58 -11.43 -5.29
CA HIS A 157 9.85 -12.04 -4.93
C HIS A 157 10.86 -10.93 -4.60
N ILE A 158 10.71 -10.33 -3.42
CA ILE A 158 11.57 -9.24 -2.95
C ILE A 158 12.67 -9.83 -2.06
N ASP A 159 13.95 -9.60 -2.45
CA ASP A 159 15.07 -9.94 -1.61
C ASP A 159 15.06 -9.08 -0.34
N PRO A 160 14.99 -9.67 0.86
CA PRO A 160 15.05 -8.92 2.11
C PRO A 160 16.25 -8.00 2.23
N GLU A 161 17.43 -8.42 1.73
CA GLU A 161 18.62 -7.59 1.77
C GLU A 161 18.50 -6.33 0.90
N ALA A 162 17.66 -6.36 -0.15
CA ALA A 162 17.40 -5.18 -0.95
C ALA A 162 16.69 -4.08 -0.14
N LEU A 163 15.89 -4.43 0.87
CA LEU A 163 15.17 -3.47 1.72
C LEU A 163 16.11 -2.52 2.48
N ARG A 164 17.37 -2.89 2.69
CA ARG A 164 18.40 -2.03 3.29
C ARG A 164 18.67 -0.75 2.49
N ARG A 165 18.26 -0.71 1.22
CA ARG A 165 18.37 0.48 0.37
C ARG A 165 17.25 1.49 0.57
N ILE A 166 16.19 1.13 1.29
CA ILE A 166 15.12 2.06 1.64
C ILE A 166 15.62 2.96 2.76
N THR A 167 15.82 4.24 2.45
CA THR A 167 16.41 5.23 3.36
C THR A 167 15.41 6.22 3.92
N VAL A 168 14.20 6.26 3.36
CA VAL A 168 13.14 7.12 3.87
C VAL A 168 12.59 6.59 5.21
N PRO A 169 12.15 7.47 6.12
CA PRO A 169 11.44 7.05 7.33
C PRO A 169 10.34 6.06 6.97
N THR A 170 10.31 4.91 7.67
CA THR A 170 9.36 3.85 7.33
C THR A 170 8.60 3.36 8.55
N LEU A 171 7.28 3.22 8.40
CA LEU A 171 6.38 2.56 9.34
C LEU A 171 5.94 1.22 8.74
N VAL A 172 6.09 0.14 9.52
CA VAL A 172 5.63 -1.21 9.15
C VAL A 172 4.59 -1.66 10.16
N THR A 173 3.40 -2.02 9.70
CA THR A 173 2.30 -2.46 10.58
C THR A 173 1.70 -3.79 10.12
N ALA A 174 1.11 -4.52 11.05
CA ALA A 174 0.25 -5.67 10.80
C ALA A 174 -0.72 -5.85 11.97
N GLY A 175 -1.83 -6.54 11.75
CA GLY A 175 -2.68 -7.02 12.84
C GLY A 175 -2.01 -8.15 13.62
N GLU A 176 -2.38 -8.34 14.89
CA GLU A 176 -1.90 -9.48 15.71
C GLU A 176 -2.33 -10.83 15.12
N HIS A 177 -3.49 -10.87 14.47
CA HIS A 177 -4.07 -12.05 13.84
C HIS A 177 -4.08 -11.93 12.31
N ASP A 178 -3.02 -11.32 11.75
CA ASP A 178 -2.90 -11.04 10.32
C ASP A 178 -2.80 -12.34 9.49
N LEU A 179 -3.32 -12.29 8.26
CA LEU A 179 -3.09 -13.36 7.28
C LEU A 179 -1.67 -13.35 6.71
N ILE A 180 -0.92 -12.28 6.90
CA ILE A 180 0.52 -12.26 6.69
C ILE A 180 1.20 -12.75 7.98
N ARG A 181 2.12 -13.69 7.85
CA ARG A 181 2.84 -14.23 9.02
C ARG A 181 3.60 -13.11 9.75
N GLU A 182 3.46 -13.03 11.05
CA GLU A 182 4.13 -12.00 11.87
C GLU A 182 5.65 -11.98 11.63
N GLN A 183 6.25 -13.16 11.41
CA GLN A 183 7.68 -13.26 11.10
C GLN A 183 8.05 -12.52 9.82
N GLU A 184 7.15 -12.48 8.82
CA GLU A 184 7.36 -11.75 7.57
C GLU A 184 7.31 -10.24 7.80
N THR A 185 6.32 -9.75 8.53
CA THR A 185 6.23 -8.34 8.93
C THR A 185 7.45 -7.89 9.72
N ARG A 186 7.90 -8.70 10.69
CA ARG A 186 9.12 -8.43 11.47
C ARG A 186 10.36 -8.45 10.60
N ARG A 187 10.43 -9.35 9.62
CA ARG A 187 11.52 -9.44 8.65
C ARG A 187 11.62 -8.18 7.80
N ILE A 188 10.49 -7.67 7.29
CA ILE A 188 10.44 -6.41 6.55
C ILE A 188 11.00 -5.27 7.42
N ALA A 189 10.47 -5.09 8.63
CA ALA A 189 10.91 -4.03 9.53
C ALA A 189 12.39 -4.14 9.90
N ALA A 190 12.91 -5.35 10.13
CA ALA A 190 14.30 -5.58 10.51
C ALA A 190 15.31 -5.26 9.39
N HIS A 191 14.89 -5.32 8.12
CA HIS A 191 15.78 -5.07 6.98
C HIS A 191 15.70 -3.61 6.48
N ILE A 192 14.71 -2.83 6.89
CA ILE A 192 14.63 -1.40 6.54
C ILE A 192 15.29 -0.58 7.66
N PRO A 193 16.39 0.15 7.40
CA PRO A 193 17.09 0.91 8.42
C PRO A 193 16.18 1.95 9.11
N GLY A 194 16.08 1.86 10.43
CA GLY A 194 15.28 2.79 11.22
C GLY A 194 13.76 2.62 11.11
N ALA A 195 13.27 1.54 10.52
CA ALA A 195 11.84 1.29 10.45
C ALA A 195 11.19 1.15 11.83
N ARG A 196 10.04 1.81 12.01
CA ARG A 196 9.17 1.63 13.18
C ARG A 196 8.22 0.46 12.89
N LEU A 197 8.19 -0.54 13.78
CA LEU A 197 7.25 -1.67 13.71
C LEU A 197 6.11 -1.48 14.71
N VAL A 198 4.87 -1.72 14.26
CA VAL A 198 3.68 -1.77 15.13
C VAL A 198 2.85 -3.02 14.78
N ILE A 199 2.70 -3.93 15.74
CA ILE A 199 1.70 -5.00 15.65
C ILE A 199 0.47 -4.51 16.40
N VAL A 200 -0.67 -4.44 15.73
CA VAL A 200 -1.92 -3.88 16.27
C VAL A 200 -2.68 -4.96 17.04
N PRO A 201 -2.78 -4.86 18.39
CA PRO A 201 -3.35 -5.92 19.21
C PRO A 201 -4.83 -6.17 18.89
N GLY A 202 -5.24 -7.43 18.85
CA GLY A 202 -6.63 -7.86 18.67
C GLY A 202 -7.19 -7.65 17.24
N HIS A 203 -6.37 -7.19 16.30
CA HIS A 203 -6.80 -6.95 14.93
C HIS A 203 -6.29 -8.03 13.96
N ASP A 204 -7.05 -8.30 12.93
CA ASP A 204 -6.68 -9.13 11.79
C ASP A 204 -6.09 -8.29 10.63
N HIS A 205 -6.03 -8.84 9.42
CA HIS A 205 -5.40 -8.22 8.26
C HIS A 205 -5.96 -6.83 7.91
N GLY A 206 -7.29 -6.66 7.95
CA GLY A 206 -7.95 -5.43 7.48
C GLY A 206 -8.68 -4.64 8.56
N SER A 207 -9.00 -5.24 9.70
CA SER A 207 -9.94 -4.68 10.68
C SER A 207 -9.44 -3.42 11.42
N TYR A 208 -8.16 -3.11 11.36
CA TYR A 208 -7.62 -1.85 11.89
C TYR A 208 -7.53 -0.74 10.83
N ILE A 209 -7.96 -1.03 9.60
CA ILE A 209 -7.94 -0.13 8.44
C ILE A 209 -9.39 0.13 7.99
N ASP A 210 -10.04 -0.87 7.37
CA ASP A 210 -11.38 -0.70 6.83
C ASP A 210 -12.41 -0.47 7.94
N GLY A 211 -13.10 0.66 7.88
CA GLY A 211 -14.10 1.05 8.87
C GLY A 211 -13.57 1.38 10.27
N SER A 212 -12.26 1.47 10.45
CA SER A 212 -11.55 1.76 11.71
C SER A 212 -10.86 3.12 11.67
N ASP A 213 -10.64 3.73 12.83
CA ASP A 213 -9.86 4.96 12.96
C ASP A 213 -8.38 4.69 13.29
N VAL A 214 -8.04 3.44 13.62
CA VAL A 214 -6.73 3.05 14.17
C VAL A 214 -5.60 3.34 13.19
N MET A 215 -5.74 2.96 11.91
CA MET A 215 -4.66 3.18 10.95
C MET A 215 -4.46 4.67 10.64
N GLY A 216 -5.53 5.44 10.56
CA GLY A 216 -5.44 6.89 10.38
C GLY A 216 -4.72 7.58 11.55
N GLU A 217 -4.97 7.16 12.79
CA GLU A 217 -4.25 7.64 13.98
C GLU A 217 -2.77 7.26 13.94
N LEU A 218 -2.44 6.01 13.58
CA LEU A 218 -1.05 5.56 13.42
C LEU A 218 -0.31 6.34 12.33
N LEU A 219 -0.98 6.65 11.23
CA LEU A 219 -0.41 7.47 10.15
C LEU A 219 -0.17 8.90 10.62
N LEU A 220 -1.11 9.52 11.34
CA LEU A 220 -0.94 10.87 11.89
C LEU A 220 0.22 10.93 12.89
N ASP A 221 0.32 9.95 13.78
CA ASP A 221 1.44 9.83 14.72
C ASP A 221 2.77 9.69 13.99
N PHE A 222 2.81 8.86 12.95
CA PHE A 222 4.01 8.68 12.14
C PHE A 222 4.39 9.96 11.40
N LEU A 223 3.45 10.59 10.71
CA LEU A 223 3.67 11.83 9.96
C LEU A 223 4.15 12.98 10.86
N ALA A 224 3.70 13.04 12.12
CA ALA A 224 4.15 14.03 13.10
C ALA A 224 5.64 13.87 13.49
N THR A 225 6.22 12.69 13.28
CA THR A 225 7.66 12.45 13.53
C THR A 225 8.57 12.88 12.37
N LEU A 226 7.99 13.12 11.20
CA LEU A 226 8.76 13.48 10.01
C LEU A 226 9.25 14.92 10.06
N PRO A 227 10.42 15.22 9.51
CA PRO A 227 10.89 16.61 9.40
C PRO A 227 9.85 17.46 8.66
N LEU A 228 9.57 18.64 9.21
CA LEU A 228 8.86 19.66 8.47
C LEU A 228 9.84 20.23 7.45
N ASP A 229 9.57 20.02 6.16
CA ASP A 229 10.33 20.69 5.11
C ASP A 229 10.22 22.21 5.34
N LYS A 230 11.39 22.87 5.41
CA LYS A 230 11.49 24.32 5.60
C LYS A 230 11.21 25.05 4.29
#